data_1ba7aaa44a14454c7b37daaac68f7353
#
_entry.id   1ba7aaa44a14454c7b37daaac68f7353
#
_cell.length_a   1.000
_cell.length_b   1.000
_cell.length_c   1.000
_cell.angle_alpha   90.00
_cell.angle_beta   90.00
_cell.angle_gamma   90.00
#
_symmetry.space_group_name_H-M   'P 1'
#
loop_
_entity.id
_entity.type
_entity.pdbx_description
1 polymer ?
#
loop_
_entity_poly.entity_id
_entity_poly.type
_entity_poly.pdbx_seq_one_letter_code
_entity_poly.pdbx_strand_id
1 'polypeptide(L)'
;SWADSRIPRWDPFIHGGATDIPGCCHRSYSRRLQGTGHLHAAAPELLRRMDNQIAGAVANSQLYAQKVQADAEISDLARFPSENPNPVVRISAAGTILYANNAADRILAEHGLTVGDTTLEIWQDWVKEVLATEAPKEVKIVYGSRFMSYSLAPVAAADYVNIYGRDITDATEIERLKDELISNVSHELRTPLTAIKGAAEILLTYQDEDPEMREEFLGIIDKETDRLARLIEDVLDIARLQSGQMQFQLSEVLVPEMIEAAIQSTHSLIIQKDLQVGISLSDDLPIVFSDQDRLVHVVTNFVSNAIKFTPRGGKIQVRSRLTPDPDPDTAVAMVEVSVSDNGVGIEGSEIGKVFNRFQQAGDTLSGRPQGSGLGLHISKEIVEHLGGEIWVESEPGQGSTFFFTVPVGRDSG
;
A
#
# COMPACT_ATOMS: atom_id res chain seq x y z
N SER A 1 0.48 11.16 27.39
CA SER A 1 1.49 12.13 27.81
C SER A 1 2.73 11.99 26.95
N TRP A 2 2.67 12.54 25.74
CA TRP A 2 3.83 12.80 24.90
C TRP A 2 3.80 14.28 24.55
N ALA A 3 4.47 15.09 25.35
CA ALA A 3 4.83 16.44 25.06
C ALA A 3 6.23 16.65 25.62
N ASP A 4 7.21 16.66 24.77
CA ASP A 4 8.41 17.50 24.83
C ASP A 4 9.42 17.03 23.76
N SER A 5 9.30 17.56 22.56
CA SER A 5 10.43 17.72 21.67
C SER A 5 10.43 19.16 21.17
N ARG A 6 11.29 19.95 21.82
CA ARG A 6 11.54 21.36 21.52
C ARG A 6 12.19 21.49 20.16
N ILE A 7 11.42 22.04 19.22
CA ILE A 7 11.96 22.61 17.99
C ILE A 7 12.70 23.90 18.37
N PRO A 8 13.94 24.12 17.96
CA PRO A 8 14.59 25.42 18.19
C PRO A 8 13.86 26.48 17.37
N ARG A 9 13.29 27.46 18.08
CA ARG A 9 12.83 28.70 17.48
C ARG A 9 14.01 29.44 16.88
N TRP A 10 14.00 29.63 15.60
CA TRP A 10 14.85 30.61 14.93
C TRP A 10 14.31 31.98 15.25
N ASP A 11 15.15 32.77 15.94
CA ASP A 11 14.91 34.17 16.27
C ASP A 11 15.37 35.03 15.07
N PRO A 12 14.49 35.80 14.39
CA PRO A 12 14.86 36.59 13.22
C PRO A 12 15.24 38.03 13.60
N PHE A 13 15.98 38.27 14.67
CA PHE A 13 16.44 39.59 15.04
C PHE A 13 17.92 39.58 15.45
N ILE A 14 18.83 39.62 14.47
CA ILE A 14 20.11 40.22 14.64
C ILE A 14 20.19 41.41 13.65
N HIS A 15 19.73 42.53 14.12
CA HIS A 15 20.16 43.80 13.60
C HIS A 15 21.66 43.93 13.88
N GLY A 16 22.50 43.54 12.94
CA GLY A 16 23.89 43.91 12.88
C GLY A 16 23.97 45.34 12.38
N GLY A 17 24.11 46.27 13.31
CA GLY A 17 24.28 47.65 13.01
C GLY A 17 25.48 47.87 12.08
N ALA A 18 25.28 48.73 11.11
CA ALA A 18 26.35 49.37 10.41
C ALA A 18 27.28 50.03 11.46
N THR A 19 28.39 49.42 11.74
CA THR A 19 29.43 50.09 12.49
C THR A 19 30.05 51.13 11.57
N ASP A 20 29.68 52.37 11.82
CA ASP A 20 30.46 53.53 11.45
C ASP A 20 31.93 53.26 11.75
N ILE A 21 32.74 53.18 10.72
CA ILE A 21 34.19 53.25 10.85
C ILE A 21 34.48 54.72 11.05
N PRO A 22 34.84 55.13 12.27
CA PRO A 22 35.17 56.54 12.51
C PRO A 22 36.41 56.89 11.69
N GLY A 23 36.31 58.00 10.99
CA GLY A 23 37.42 58.60 10.28
C GLY A 23 38.66 58.91 11.15
N CYS A 24 39.54 57.96 11.26
CA CYS A 24 40.72 57.98 12.08
C CYS A 24 42.05 57.78 11.31
N CYS A 25 42.05 57.97 10.00
CA CYS A 25 43.35 57.96 9.23
C CYS A 25 43.68 59.20 8.47
N HIS A 26 42.86 60.26 8.53
CA HIS A 26 43.17 61.51 7.78
C HIS A 26 43.99 62.56 8.54
N ARG A 27 44.30 62.36 9.83
CA ARG A 27 45.03 63.40 10.60
C ARG A 27 46.49 63.08 10.97
N SER A 28 46.99 61.90 10.74
CA SER A 28 48.36 61.56 11.15
C SER A 28 49.39 61.56 10.02
N TYR A 29 48.97 61.68 8.76
CA TYR A 29 49.96 61.79 7.63
C TYR A 29 50.30 63.16 7.15
N SER A 30 49.62 64.22 7.57
CA SER A 30 49.86 65.59 7.12
C SER A 30 50.96 66.32 7.93
N ARG A 31 51.63 65.71 8.90
CA ARG A 31 52.60 66.38 9.77
C ARG A 31 54.06 65.97 9.55
N ARG A 32 54.43 65.19 8.54
CA ARG A 32 55.78 64.69 8.30
C ARG A 32 56.40 64.95 6.91
N LEU A 33 55.76 65.76 6.11
CA LEU A 33 56.30 66.16 4.79
C LEU A 33 56.45 67.67 4.65
N GLN A 34 57.13 68.32 5.65
CA GLN A 34 57.71 69.63 5.45
C GLN A 34 59.18 69.44 5.19
N GLY A 35 59.54 69.26 3.95
CA GLY A 35 60.92 69.22 3.57
C GLY A 35 61.19 68.39 2.32
N THR A 36 60.75 68.84 1.16
CA THR A 36 61.36 68.71 -0.17
C THR A 36 60.41 69.31 -1.20
N GLY A 37 60.68 70.49 -1.66
CA GLY A 37 59.76 71.29 -2.49
C GLY A 37 59.79 70.99 -3.97
N HIS A 38 59.56 69.86 -4.47
CA HIS A 38 59.25 69.58 -5.88
C HIS A 38 58.31 68.35 -6.14
N LEU A 39 57.66 67.74 -5.11
CA LEU A 39 56.73 66.65 -5.28
C LEU A 39 55.31 67.04 -4.93
N HIS A 40 55.00 68.32 -4.65
CA HIS A 40 53.68 68.68 -4.11
C HIS A 40 52.55 68.94 -5.10
N ALA A 41 52.80 69.01 -6.41
CA ALA A 41 51.72 69.25 -7.39
C ALA A 41 51.13 67.99 -7.97
N ALA A 42 51.85 66.85 -8.00
CA ALA A 42 51.38 65.59 -8.61
C ALA A 42 50.74 64.58 -7.63
N ALA A 43 51.01 64.74 -6.32
CA ALA A 43 50.56 63.81 -5.29
C ALA A 43 49.02 63.75 -5.11
N PRO A 44 48.29 64.90 -5.14
CA PRO A 44 46.83 64.85 -5.02
C PRO A 44 46.13 64.15 -6.19
N GLU A 45 46.69 64.28 -7.38
CA GLU A 45 46.12 63.71 -8.61
C GLU A 45 46.40 62.21 -8.70
N LEU A 46 47.58 61.79 -8.25
CA LEU A 46 47.93 60.37 -8.13
C LEU A 46 47.10 59.67 -7.06
N LEU A 47 46.87 60.24 -5.91
CA LEU A 47 45.99 59.73 -4.87
C LEU A 47 44.52 59.59 -5.36
N ARG A 48 44.02 60.61 -6.07
CA ARG A 48 42.68 60.60 -6.64
C ARG A 48 42.53 59.53 -7.74
N ARG A 49 43.55 59.27 -8.54
CA ARG A 49 43.55 58.14 -9.52
C ARG A 49 43.61 56.83 -8.82
N MET A 50 44.39 56.68 -7.75
CA MET A 50 44.42 55.46 -6.93
C MET A 50 43.06 55.21 -6.22
N ASP A 51 42.48 56.26 -5.62
CA ASP A 51 41.15 56.16 -5.00
C ASP A 51 40.08 55.74 -6.00
N ASN A 52 40.09 56.31 -7.21
CA ASN A 52 39.12 55.89 -8.27
C ASN A 52 39.40 54.50 -8.78
N GLN A 53 40.67 54.06 -8.88
CA GLN A 53 40.95 52.65 -9.24
C GLN A 53 40.57 51.67 -8.15
N ILE A 54 40.82 52.01 -6.89
CA ILE A 54 40.40 51.12 -5.75
C ILE A 54 38.91 51.12 -5.64
N ALA A 55 38.21 52.23 -5.75
CA ALA A 55 36.75 52.29 -5.75
C ALA A 55 36.14 51.46 -6.90
N GLY A 56 36.72 51.55 -8.10
CA GLY A 56 36.33 50.74 -9.24
C GLY A 56 36.57 49.21 -9.03
N ALA A 57 37.73 48.87 -8.46
CA ALA A 57 38.05 47.47 -8.15
C ALA A 57 37.15 46.91 -7.07
N VAL A 58 36.83 47.67 -6.02
CA VAL A 58 35.88 47.26 -4.97
C VAL A 58 34.47 47.11 -5.53
N ALA A 59 33.98 48.06 -6.34
CA ALA A 59 32.68 47.99 -6.97
C ALA A 59 32.56 46.76 -7.91
N ASN A 60 33.58 46.48 -8.72
CA ASN A 60 33.62 45.31 -9.58
C ASN A 60 33.65 43.98 -8.78
N SER A 61 34.41 43.97 -7.68
CA SER A 61 34.43 42.79 -6.78
C SER A 61 33.09 42.53 -6.13
N GLN A 62 32.38 43.59 -5.70
CA GLN A 62 31.01 43.47 -5.15
C GLN A 62 30.00 43.00 -6.19
N LEU A 63 30.03 43.56 -7.41
CA LEU A 63 29.20 43.16 -8.51
C LEU A 63 29.44 41.67 -8.89
N TYR A 64 30.71 41.26 -8.91
CA TYR A 64 31.04 39.85 -9.19
C TYR A 64 30.54 38.92 -8.10
N ALA A 65 30.69 39.30 -6.83
CA ALA A 65 30.17 38.52 -5.71
C ALA A 65 28.63 38.41 -5.76
N GLN A 66 27.93 39.52 -6.04
CA GLN A 66 26.47 39.53 -6.23
C GLN A 66 26.04 38.65 -7.41
N LYS A 67 26.77 38.69 -8.51
CA LYS A 67 26.48 37.85 -9.68
C LYS A 67 26.65 36.36 -9.34
N VAL A 68 27.73 35.97 -8.69
CA VAL A 68 27.98 34.57 -8.29
C VAL A 68 26.89 34.07 -7.33
N GLN A 69 26.48 34.93 -6.39
CA GLN A 69 25.37 34.57 -5.47
C GLN A 69 24.04 34.41 -6.19
N ALA A 70 23.69 35.33 -7.10
CA ALA A 70 22.47 35.25 -7.91
C ALA A 70 22.49 34.02 -8.83
N ASP A 71 23.64 33.72 -9.47
CA ASP A 71 23.78 32.52 -10.31
C ASP A 71 23.64 31.23 -9.48
N ALA A 72 24.15 31.21 -8.23
CA ALA A 72 23.95 30.08 -7.31
C ALA A 72 22.50 29.93 -6.89
N GLU A 73 21.81 31.01 -6.53
CA GLU A 73 20.36 30.98 -6.19
C GLU A 73 19.50 30.52 -7.37
N ILE A 74 19.79 30.99 -8.59
CA ILE A 74 19.12 30.56 -9.81
C ILE A 74 19.37 29.05 -10.06
N SER A 75 20.62 28.60 -9.85
CA SER A 75 20.98 27.19 -10.00
C SER A 75 20.25 26.30 -9.02
N ASP A 76 20.12 26.69 -7.75
CA ASP A 76 19.39 25.95 -6.73
C ASP A 76 17.89 25.91 -7.01
N LEU A 77 17.31 27.03 -7.43
CA LEU A 77 15.90 27.09 -7.86
C LEU A 77 15.63 26.23 -9.10
N ALA A 78 16.58 26.15 -10.02
CA ALA A 78 16.46 25.32 -11.22
C ALA A 78 16.57 23.80 -10.92
N ARG A 79 17.22 23.44 -9.81
CA ARG A 79 17.32 22.04 -9.36
C ARG A 79 16.00 21.51 -8.81
N PHE A 80 15.20 22.35 -8.18
CA PHE A 80 13.96 21.94 -7.51
C PHE A 80 13.00 21.14 -8.41
N PRO A 81 12.72 21.52 -9.66
CA PRO A 81 11.90 20.69 -10.55
C PRO A 81 12.61 19.42 -11.02
N SER A 82 13.94 19.44 -11.20
CA SER A 82 14.68 18.26 -11.69
C SER A 82 14.85 17.16 -10.64
N GLU A 83 14.81 17.48 -9.36
CA GLU A 83 14.85 16.53 -8.23
C GLU A 83 13.48 15.93 -7.91
N ASN A 84 12.39 16.46 -8.52
CA ASN A 84 11.05 15.91 -8.31
C ASN A 84 10.97 14.50 -8.90
N PRO A 85 10.60 13.46 -8.09
CA PRO A 85 10.43 12.09 -8.58
C PRO A 85 9.25 11.95 -9.55
N ASN A 86 8.32 12.90 -9.54
CA ASN A 86 7.18 12.93 -10.42
C ASN A 86 7.50 13.66 -11.74
N PRO A 87 6.93 13.22 -12.87
CA PRO A 87 7.14 13.88 -14.16
C PRO A 87 6.65 15.33 -14.15
N VAL A 88 7.50 16.24 -14.58
CA VAL A 88 7.18 17.66 -14.77
C VAL A 88 7.56 18.04 -16.19
N VAL A 89 6.58 18.51 -16.97
CA VAL A 89 6.76 18.95 -18.36
C VAL A 89 6.18 20.35 -18.51
N ARG A 90 6.85 21.19 -19.29
CA ARG A 90 6.33 22.48 -19.74
C ARG A 90 6.16 22.46 -21.25
N ILE A 91 4.98 22.85 -21.71
CA ILE A 91 4.63 22.82 -23.12
C ILE A 91 4.10 24.22 -23.52
N SER A 92 4.60 24.73 -24.64
CA SER A 92 4.13 26.00 -25.21
C SER A 92 2.73 25.89 -25.83
N ALA A 93 2.09 27.01 -26.09
CA ALA A 93 0.82 27.05 -26.83
C ALA A 93 0.89 26.40 -28.22
N ALA A 94 2.09 26.40 -28.85
CA ALA A 94 2.34 25.71 -30.12
C ALA A 94 2.54 24.21 -29.99
N GLY A 95 2.50 23.63 -28.77
CA GLY A 95 2.72 22.21 -28.53
C GLY A 95 4.20 21.78 -28.43
N THR A 96 5.14 22.72 -28.32
CA THR A 96 6.56 22.41 -28.19
C THR A 96 6.93 22.17 -26.74
N ILE A 97 7.70 21.11 -26.46
CA ILE A 97 8.21 20.78 -25.14
C ILE A 97 9.32 21.74 -24.76
N LEU A 98 9.06 22.66 -23.82
CA LEU A 98 10.01 23.68 -23.38
C LEU A 98 10.94 23.21 -22.26
N TYR A 99 10.46 22.29 -21.44
CA TYR A 99 11.17 21.71 -20.30
C TYR A 99 10.62 20.34 -19.95
N ALA A 100 11.50 19.46 -19.54
CA ALA A 100 11.18 18.18 -18.90
C ALA A 100 12.18 17.91 -17.78
N ASN A 101 11.74 17.31 -16.67
CA ASN A 101 12.64 16.83 -15.65
C ASN A 101 13.04 15.36 -15.92
N ASN A 102 14.00 14.85 -15.14
CA ASN A 102 14.51 13.49 -15.31
C ASN A 102 13.42 12.39 -15.29
N ALA A 103 12.34 12.58 -14.53
CA ALA A 103 11.23 11.64 -14.49
C ALA A 103 10.36 11.71 -15.76
N ALA A 104 10.16 12.92 -16.30
CA ALA A 104 9.43 13.13 -17.55
C ALA A 104 10.22 12.66 -18.77
N ASP A 105 11.54 12.83 -18.78
CA ASP A 105 12.41 12.39 -19.89
C ASP A 105 12.25 10.89 -20.18
N ARG A 106 12.03 10.07 -19.15
CA ARG A 106 11.79 8.62 -19.35
C ARG A 106 10.49 8.36 -20.12
N ILE A 107 9.42 9.09 -19.79
CA ILE A 107 8.12 8.96 -20.45
C ILE A 107 8.20 9.50 -21.89
N LEU A 108 8.88 10.63 -22.09
CA LEU A 108 9.06 11.22 -23.41
C LEU A 108 9.91 10.32 -24.31
N ALA A 109 10.98 9.71 -23.77
CA ALA A 109 11.86 8.81 -24.51
C ALA A 109 11.14 7.55 -25.02
N GLU A 110 10.14 7.02 -24.30
CA GLU A 110 9.30 5.91 -24.76
C GLU A 110 8.48 6.27 -26.01
N HIS A 111 8.26 7.57 -26.26
CA HIS A 111 7.62 8.10 -27.46
C HIS A 111 8.61 8.67 -28.47
N GLY A 112 9.91 8.56 -28.21
CA GLY A 112 10.96 9.12 -29.08
C GLY A 112 11.00 10.66 -29.06
N LEU A 113 10.50 11.29 -27.99
CA LEU A 113 10.43 12.75 -27.83
C LEU A 113 11.48 13.26 -26.88
N THR A 114 11.96 14.49 -27.15
CA THR A 114 12.90 15.24 -26.30
C THR A 114 12.45 16.68 -26.15
N VAL A 115 13.11 17.42 -25.27
CA VAL A 115 12.92 18.88 -25.15
C VAL A 115 13.25 19.56 -26.47
N GLY A 116 12.33 20.39 -26.97
CA GLY A 116 12.38 21.05 -28.27
C GLY A 116 11.48 20.41 -29.32
N ASP A 117 11.06 19.17 -29.12
CA ASP A 117 10.14 18.49 -30.05
C ASP A 117 8.70 18.94 -29.85
N THR A 118 7.89 18.66 -30.86
CA THR A 118 6.42 18.82 -30.76
C THR A 118 5.85 17.62 -30.07
N THR A 119 5.06 17.84 -29.03
CA THR A 119 4.43 16.79 -28.24
C THR A 119 3.32 16.04 -28.98
N LEU A 120 2.83 14.94 -28.39
CA LEU A 120 1.73 14.14 -28.92
C LEU A 120 0.45 14.98 -29.12
N GLU A 121 -0.35 14.66 -30.14
CA GLU A 121 -1.60 15.39 -30.46
C GLU A 121 -2.52 15.50 -29.25
N ILE A 122 -2.67 14.44 -28.47
CA ILE A 122 -3.52 14.44 -27.27
C ILE A 122 -3.06 15.49 -26.22
N TRP A 123 -1.75 15.67 -26.05
CA TRP A 123 -1.20 16.67 -25.12
C TRP A 123 -1.36 18.08 -25.67
N GLN A 124 -1.25 18.25 -26.99
CA GLN A 124 -1.53 19.54 -27.65
C GLN A 124 -2.97 19.98 -27.43
N ASP A 125 -3.92 19.03 -27.54
CA ASP A 125 -5.34 19.32 -27.33
C ASP A 125 -5.62 19.72 -25.87
N TRP A 126 -5.03 19.04 -24.91
CA TRP A 126 -5.12 19.45 -23.51
C TRP A 126 -4.54 20.83 -23.27
N VAL A 127 -3.37 21.14 -23.86
CA VAL A 127 -2.73 22.46 -23.73
C VAL A 127 -3.64 23.56 -24.31
N LYS A 128 -4.20 23.36 -25.51
CA LYS A 128 -5.14 24.31 -26.15
C LYS A 128 -6.36 24.57 -25.28
N GLU A 129 -6.97 23.49 -24.78
CA GLU A 129 -8.16 23.59 -23.93
C GLU A 129 -7.89 24.35 -22.62
N VAL A 130 -6.78 24.04 -21.95
CA VAL A 130 -6.38 24.67 -20.68
C VAL A 130 -6.02 26.14 -20.87
N LEU A 131 -5.34 26.48 -21.94
CA LEU A 131 -5.05 27.91 -22.27
C LEU A 131 -6.31 28.68 -22.66
N ALA A 132 -7.24 28.06 -23.36
CA ALA A 132 -8.50 28.70 -23.76
C ALA A 132 -9.44 28.93 -22.55
N THR A 133 -9.44 28.08 -21.58
CA THR A 133 -10.27 28.18 -20.36
C THR A 133 -9.61 28.93 -19.22
N GLU A 134 -8.29 29.15 -19.29
CA GLU A 134 -7.46 29.72 -18.22
C GLU A 134 -7.63 29.00 -16.86
N ALA A 135 -8.17 27.79 -16.87
CA ALA A 135 -8.46 27.00 -15.68
C ALA A 135 -7.56 25.75 -15.62
N PRO A 136 -7.09 25.34 -14.43
CA PRO A 136 -6.36 24.08 -14.29
C PRO A 136 -7.28 22.89 -14.61
N LYS A 137 -6.69 21.84 -15.23
CA LYS A 137 -7.39 20.61 -15.59
C LYS A 137 -6.62 19.40 -15.04
N GLU A 138 -7.35 18.42 -14.55
CA GLU A 138 -6.80 17.11 -14.20
C GLU A 138 -7.26 16.06 -15.22
N VAL A 139 -6.32 15.24 -15.69
CA VAL A 139 -6.58 14.18 -16.66
C VAL A 139 -5.97 12.88 -16.12
N LYS A 140 -6.79 11.83 -16.05
CA LYS A 140 -6.33 10.48 -15.68
C LYS A 140 -6.27 9.62 -16.94
N ILE A 141 -5.15 8.96 -17.16
CA ILE A 141 -4.96 8.06 -18.31
C ILE A 141 -4.33 6.74 -17.86
N VAL A 142 -4.61 5.72 -18.63
CA VAL A 142 -3.95 4.41 -18.50
C VAL A 142 -2.75 4.40 -19.44
N TYR A 143 -1.58 4.17 -18.91
CA TYR A 143 -0.34 4.10 -19.64
C TYR A 143 0.34 2.75 -19.42
N GLY A 144 0.19 1.81 -20.37
CA GLY A 144 0.59 0.43 -20.19
C GLY A 144 -0.15 -0.22 -19.02
N SER A 145 0.58 -0.63 -17.99
CA SER A 145 0.03 -1.18 -16.74
C SER A 145 -0.13 -0.13 -15.63
N ARG A 146 0.13 1.16 -15.91
CA ARG A 146 0.12 2.23 -14.90
C ARG A 146 -1.06 3.16 -15.10
N PHE A 147 -1.58 3.67 -13.99
CA PHE A 147 -2.55 4.76 -13.98
C PHE A 147 -1.82 6.06 -13.66
N MET A 148 -1.86 7.00 -14.60
CA MET A 148 -1.22 8.30 -14.45
C MET A 148 -2.27 9.40 -14.30
N SER A 149 -2.13 10.29 -13.31
CA SER A 149 -2.87 11.54 -13.22
C SER A 149 -1.96 12.68 -13.64
N TYR A 150 -2.43 13.50 -14.57
CA TYR A 150 -1.75 14.71 -15.04
C TYR A 150 -2.53 15.94 -14.61
N SER A 151 -1.92 16.82 -13.83
CA SER A 151 -2.44 18.13 -13.48
C SER A 151 -1.83 19.18 -14.41
N LEU A 152 -2.68 19.85 -15.18
CA LEU A 152 -2.30 20.88 -16.15
C LEU A 152 -2.61 22.26 -15.57
N ALA A 153 -1.58 23.09 -15.41
CA ALA A 153 -1.69 24.43 -14.87
C ALA A 153 -1.29 25.47 -15.94
N PRO A 154 -2.23 26.31 -16.43
CA PRO A 154 -1.92 27.33 -17.40
C PRO A 154 -1.12 28.47 -16.77
N VAL A 155 -0.17 29.03 -17.53
CA VAL A 155 0.53 30.27 -17.20
C VAL A 155 0.24 31.27 -18.31
N ALA A 156 -0.93 31.88 -18.23
CA ALA A 156 -1.48 32.76 -19.29
C ALA A 156 -0.55 33.91 -19.69
N ALA A 157 0.20 34.47 -18.73
CA ALA A 157 1.16 35.55 -19.00
C ALA A 157 2.37 35.15 -19.85
N ALA A 158 2.60 33.84 -20.05
CA ALA A 158 3.80 33.32 -20.71
C ALA A 158 3.50 32.26 -21.78
N ASP A 159 2.23 32.10 -22.18
CA ASP A 159 1.77 31.22 -23.26
C ASP A 159 2.28 29.77 -23.17
N TYR A 160 2.31 29.20 -21.96
CA TYR A 160 2.64 27.80 -21.74
C TYR A 160 1.78 27.15 -20.65
N VAL A 161 1.78 25.84 -20.63
CA VAL A 161 1.16 25.00 -19.58
C VAL A 161 2.23 24.19 -18.87
N ASN A 162 2.21 24.18 -17.55
CA ASN A 162 2.97 23.23 -16.76
C ASN A 162 2.10 21.98 -16.54
N ILE A 163 2.67 20.81 -16.80
CA ILE A 163 2.04 19.51 -16.62
C ILE A 163 2.80 18.75 -15.53
N TYR A 164 2.08 18.37 -14.49
CA TYR A 164 2.60 17.59 -13.37
C TYR A 164 1.98 16.19 -13.42
N GLY A 165 2.78 15.18 -13.71
CA GLY A 165 2.34 13.79 -13.68
C GLY A 165 2.47 13.21 -12.28
N ARG A 166 1.58 12.27 -11.95
CA ARG A 166 1.64 11.46 -10.75
C ARG A 166 1.22 10.03 -11.08
N ASP A 167 2.02 9.07 -10.66
CA ASP A 167 1.61 7.67 -10.70
C ASP A 167 0.58 7.44 -9.58
N ILE A 168 -0.61 7.03 -9.97
CA ILE A 168 -1.73 6.74 -9.07
C ILE A 168 -2.13 5.26 -9.15
N THR A 169 -1.25 4.40 -9.66
CA THR A 169 -1.55 2.99 -9.88
C THR A 169 -1.97 2.32 -8.58
N ASP A 170 -1.16 2.43 -7.53
CA ASP A 170 -1.47 1.81 -6.23
C ASP A 170 -2.78 2.34 -5.63
N ALA A 171 -3.00 3.66 -5.71
CA ALA A 171 -4.22 4.28 -5.18
C ALA A 171 -5.47 3.81 -5.95
N THR A 172 -5.37 3.73 -7.29
CA THR A 172 -6.48 3.29 -8.14
C THR A 172 -6.77 1.79 -7.96
N GLU A 173 -5.72 0.98 -7.78
CA GLU A 173 -5.87 -0.45 -7.53
C GLU A 173 -6.53 -0.71 -6.17
N ILE A 174 -6.13 0.02 -5.13
CA ILE A 174 -6.78 -0.05 -3.80
C ILE A 174 -8.27 0.34 -3.90
N GLU A 175 -8.59 1.42 -4.62
CA GLU A 175 -9.98 1.87 -4.83
C GLU A 175 -10.79 0.80 -5.59
N ARG A 176 -10.24 0.23 -6.66
CA ARG A 176 -10.85 -0.86 -7.43
C ARG A 176 -11.12 -2.08 -6.58
N LEU A 177 -10.14 -2.52 -5.76
CA LEU A 177 -10.29 -3.65 -4.87
C LEU A 177 -11.35 -3.41 -3.78
N LYS A 178 -11.45 -2.17 -3.30
CA LYS A 178 -12.49 -1.76 -2.34
C LYS A 178 -13.88 -1.83 -2.96
N ASP A 179 -14.06 -1.31 -4.19
CA ASP A 179 -15.35 -1.35 -4.89
C ASP A 179 -15.77 -2.79 -5.23
N GLU A 180 -14.82 -3.62 -5.64
CA GLU A 180 -15.03 -5.04 -5.88
C GLU A 180 -15.46 -5.77 -4.60
N LEU A 181 -14.81 -5.47 -3.45
CA LEU A 181 -15.19 -5.98 -2.14
C LEU A 181 -16.65 -5.64 -1.80
N ILE A 182 -17.04 -4.35 -1.92
CA ILE A 182 -18.40 -3.89 -1.61
C ILE A 182 -19.44 -4.58 -2.51
N SER A 183 -19.15 -4.71 -3.80
CA SER A 183 -20.02 -5.35 -4.77
C SER A 183 -20.24 -6.84 -4.44
N ASN A 184 -19.14 -7.55 -4.18
CA ASN A 184 -19.18 -8.98 -3.88
C ASN A 184 -19.87 -9.26 -2.54
N VAL A 185 -19.57 -8.50 -1.48
CA VAL A 185 -20.28 -8.59 -0.19
C VAL A 185 -21.77 -8.37 -0.37
N SER A 186 -22.18 -7.35 -1.13
CA SER A 186 -23.59 -7.07 -1.38
C SER A 186 -24.30 -8.23 -2.08
N HIS A 187 -23.61 -8.89 -3.00
CA HIS A 187 -24.12 -10.04 -3.72
C HIS A 187 -24.27 -11.27 -2.81
N GLU A 188 -23.22 -11.56 -2.02
CA GLU A 188 -23.20 -12.70 -1.08
C GLU A 188 -24.19 -12.53 0.08
N LEU A 189 -24.49 -11.30 0.52
CA LEU A 189 -25.53 -11.01 1.51
C LEU A 189 -26.96 -11.16 0.94
N ARG A 190 -27.17 -10.79 -0.33
CA ARG A 190 -28.50 -10.81 -0.95
C ARG A 190 -29.04 -12.23 -1.11
N THR A 191 -28.19 -13.19 -1.44
CA THR A 191 -28.61 -14.58 -1.71
C THR A 191 -29.27 -15.26 -0.49
N PRO A 192 -28.61 -15.33 0.70
CA PRO A 192 -29.21 -15.91 1.89
C PRO A 192 -30.46 -15.12 2.35
N LEU A 193 -30.42 -13.79 2.27
CA LEU A 193 -31.55 -12.94 2.64
C LEU A 193 -32.80 -13.23 1.77
N THR A 194 -32.61 -13.48 0.47
CA THR A 194 -33.69 -13.84 -0.44
C THR A 194 -34.25 -15.20 -0.10
N ALA A 195 -33.41 -16.19 0.27
CA ALA A 195 -33.85 -17.51 0.68
C ALA A 195 -34.64 -17.48 1.99
N ILE A 196 -34.14 -16.75 3.00
CA ILE A 196 -34.82 -16.52 4.29
C ILE A 196 -36.21 -15.90 4.04
N LYS A 197 -36.23 -14.81 3.24
CA LYS A 197 -37.48 -14.10 2.93
C LYS A 197 -38.48 -15.02 2.21
N GLY A 198 -38.04 -15.76 1.20
CA GLY A 198 -38.87 -16.68 0.48
C GLY A 198 -39.48 -17.80 1.36
N ALA A 199 -38.64 -18.43 2.22
CA ALA A 199 -39.10 -19.42 3.18
C ALA A 199 -40.11 -18.85 4.19
N ALA A 200 -39.86 -17.65 4.69
CA ALA A 200 -40.76 -16.95 5.59
C ALA A 200 -42.11 -16.58 4.92
N GLU A 201 -42.08 -16.10 3.67
CA GLU A 201 -43.30 -15.78 2.89
C GLU A 201 -44.16 -17.04 2.65
N ILE A 202 -43.55 -18.19 2.37
CA ILE A 202 -44.24 -19.47 2.23
C ILE A 202 -44.89 -19.85 3.56
N LEU A 203 -44.16 -19.81 4.67
CA LEU A 203 -44.70 -20.13 6.00
C LEU A 203 -45.85 -19.21 6.44
N LEU A 204 -45.84 -17.94 6.02
CA LEU A 204 -46.91 -16.99 6.31
C LEU A 204 -48.13 -17.14 5.41
N THR A 205 -47.93 -17.59 4.17
CA THR A 205 -49.02 -17.72 3.18
C THR A 205 -49.81 -19.03 3.36
N TYR A 206 -49.12 -20.10 3.71
CA TYR A 206 -49.70 -21.44 3.81
C TYR A 206 -49.68 -21.90 5.27
N GLN A 207 -50.69 -21.47 6.05
CA GLN A 207 -50.76 -21.75 7.50
C GLN A 207 -51.16 -23.18 7.87
N ASP A 208 -51.77 -23.94 6.96
CA ASP A 208 -52.29 -25.31 7.17
C ASP A 208 -51.41 -26.39 6.52
N GLU A 209 -50.12 -26.12 6.32
CA GLU A 209 -49.21 -27.08 5.65
C GLU A 209 -48.76 -28.24 6.56
N ASP A 210 -48.34 -29.33 5.88
CA ASP A 210 -47.73 -30.51 6.48
C ASP A 210 -46.59 -30.10 7.44
N PRO A 211 -46.60 -30.64 8.67
CA PRO A 211 -45.53 -30.37 9.65
C PRO A 211 -44.10 -30.58 9.11
N GLU A 212 -43.90 -31.55 8.22
CA GLU A 212 -42.62 -31.85 7.59
C GLU A 212 -42.14 -30.67 6.71
N MET A 213 -43.03 -30.10 5.91
CA MET A 213 -42.71 -28.96 5.04
C MET A 213 -42.41 -27.69 5.87
N ARG A 214 -43.14 -27.53 6.99
CA ARG A 214 -42.85 -26.39 7.92
C ARG A 214 -41.45 -26.52 8.55
N GLU A 215 -41.08 -27.74 8.96
CA GLU A 215 -39.75 -28.00 9.53
C GLU A 215 -38.64 -27.76 8.51
N GLU A 216 -38.87 -28.15 7.23
CA GLU A 216 -37.94 -27.88 6.12
C GLU A 216 -37.70 -26.38 5.92
N PHE A 217 -38.76 -25.56 5.84
CA PHE A 217 -38.59 -24.08 5.67
C PHE A 217 -37.98 -23.42 6.88
N LEU A 218 -38.29 -23.84 8.10
CA LEU A 218 -37.61 -23.37 9.30
C LEU A 218 -36.13 -23.74 9.27
N GLY A 219 -35.79 -24.94 8.84
CA GLY A 219 -34.39 -25.37 8.66
C GLY A 219 -33.63 -24.57 7.61
N ILE A 220 -34.31 -24.13 6.53
CA ILE A 220 -33.70 -23.21 5.54
C ILE A 220 -33.40 -21.86 6.18
N ILE A 221 -34.37 -21.31 6.93
CA ILE A 221 -34.20 -20.02 7.61
C ILE A 221 -33.02 -20.08 8.59
N ASP A 222 -32.96 -21.08 9.43
CA ASP A 222 -31.92 -21.31 10.42
C ASP A 222 -30.54 -21.41 9.76
N LYS A 223 -30.40 -22.27 8.77
CA LYS A 223 -29.16 -22.48 8.02
C LYS A 223 -28.66 -21.22 7.31
N GLU A 224 -29.53 -20.46 6.66
CA GLU A 224 -29.15 -19.27 5.93
C GLU A 224 -28.87 -18.08 6.88
N THR A 225 -29.49 -18.07 8.07
CA THR A 225 -29.17 -17.11 9.13
C THR A 225 -27.76 -17.34 9.68
N ASP A 226 -27.40 -18.59 9.97
CA ASP A 226 -26.05 -18.97 10.40
C ASP A 226 -25.00 -18.65 9.33
N ARG A 227 -25.35 -18.86 8.05
CA ARG A 227 -24.47 -18.47 6.94
C ARG A 227 -24.26 -16.97 6.89
N LEU A 228 -25.33 -16.19 7.08
CA LEU A 228 -25.28 -14.73 7.06
C LEU A 228 -24.44 -14.18 8.22
N ALA A 229 -24.59 -14.74 9.43
CA ALA A 229 -23.80 -14.37 10.59
C ALA A 229 -22.30 -14.57 10.34
N ARG A 230 -21.91 -15.74 9.85
CA ARG A 230 -20.51 -16.02 9.49
C ARG A 230 -19.97 -15.07 8.43
N LEU A 231 -20.75 -14.76 7.40
CA LEU A 231 -20.32 -13.84 6.35
C LEU A 231 -20.11 -12.42 6.88
N ILE A 232 -20.95 -11.96 7.81
CA ILE A 232 -20.78 -10.68 8.49
C ILE A 232 -19.48 -10.66 9.32
N GLU A 233 -19.21 -11.73 10.06
CA GLU A 233 -17.96 -11.86 10.84
C GLU A 233 -16.74 -11.85 9.92
N ASP A 234 -16.76 -12.61 8.82
CA ASP A 234 -15.71 -12.62 7.81
C ASP A 234 -15.41 -11.18 7.27
N VAL A 235 -16.47 -10.44 6.94
CA VAL A 235 -16.35 -9.07 6.43
C VAL A 235 -15.78 -8.11 7.48
N LEU A 236 -16.20 -8.23 8.74
CA LEU A 236 -15.68 -7.44 9.85
C LEU A 236 -14.21 -7.77 10.13
N ASP A 237 -13.82 -9.03 10.05
CA ASP A 237 -12.44 -9.45 10.23
C ASP A 237 -11.53 -8.89 9.10
N ILE A 238 -11.98 -8.91 7.85
CA ILE A 238 -11.27 -8.27 6.74
C ILE A 238 -11.12 -6.75 6.97
N ALA A 239 -12.19 -6.07 7.38
CA ALA A 239 -12.13 -4.63 7.64
C ALA A 239 -11.15 -4.27 8.77
N ARG A 240 -11.10 -5.08 9.84
CA ARG A 240 -10.16 -4.91 10.96
C ARG A 240 -8.72 -5.20 10.54
N LEU A 241 -8.47 -6.24 9.74
CA LEU A 241 -7.16 -6.55 9.18
C LEU A 241 -6.63 -5.41 8.31
N GLN A 242 -7.46 -4.92 7.36
CA GLN A 242 -7.06 -3.84 6.45
C GLN A 242 -6.77 -2.49 7.15
N SER A 243 -7.51 -2.20 8.21
CA SER A 243 -7.29 -0.98 9.00
C SER A 243 -6.15 -1.07 10.00
N GLY A 244 -5.50 -2.26 10.12
CA GLY A 244 -4.50 -2.51 11.16
C GLY A 244 -5.07 -2.48 12.59
N GLN A 245 -6.42 -2.56 12.71
CA GLN A 245 -7.11 -2.51 14.00
C GLN A 245 -7.37 -3.89 14.60
N MET A 246 -6.98 -4.95 13.90
CA MET A 246 -7.08 -6.29 14.45
C MET A 246 -6.10 -6.42 15.61
N GLN A 247 -6.62 -6.65 16.80
CA GLN A 247 -5.81 -6.90 17.99
C GLN A 247 -5.56 -8.40 18.10
N PHE A 248 -4.30 -8.78 18.17
CA PHE A 248 -3.88 -10.15 18.42
C PHE A 248 -3.54 -10.32 19.89
N GLN A 249 -4.12 -11.30 20.54
CA GLN A 249 -3.86 -11.64 21.94
C GLN A 249 -2.82 -12.76 22.00
N LEU A 250 -1.54 -12.38 21.96
CA LEU A 250 -0.46 -13.35 22.00
C LEU A 250 -0.36 -14.02 23.37
N SER A 251 -0.39 -15.34 23.40
CA SER A 251 -0.28 -16.18 24.58
C SER A 251 0.48 -17.47 24.25
N GLU A 252 0.80 -18.23 25.26
CA GLU A 252 1.32 -19.59 25.08
C GLU A 252 0.20 -20.49 24.53
N VAL A 253 0.44 -21.11 23.37
CA VAL A 253 -0.51 -21.99 22.69
C VAL A 253 0.06 -23.39 22.60
N LEU A 254 -0.73 -24.35 23.07
CA LEU A 254 -0.47 -25.77 22.87
C LEU A 254 -1.15 -26.21 21.57
N VAL A 255 -0.36 -26.51 20.55
CA VAL A 255 -0.87 -26.89 19.21
C VAL A 255 -1.84 -28.08 19.26
N PRO A 256 -1.62 -29.11 20.09
CA PRO A 256 -2.62 -30.18 20.24
C PRO A 256 -4.00 -29.69 20.70
N GLU A 257 -4.07 -28.85 21.73
CA GLU A 257 -5.32 -28.32 22.27
C GLU A 257 -6.05 -27.44 21.24
N MET A 258 -5.32 -26.63 20.50
CA MET A 258 -5.85 -25.82 19.40
C MET A 258 -6.50 -26.69 18.31
N ILE A 259 -5.82 -27.78 17.89
CA ILE A 259 -6.35 -28.70 16.88
C ILE A 259 -7.59 -29.41 17.40
N GLU A 260 -7.59 -29.88 18.66
CA GLU A 260 -8.74 -30.55 19.29
C GLU A 260 -9.96 -29.60 19.35
N ALA A 261 -9.77 -28.34 19.74
CA ALA A 261 -10.83 -27.33 19.76
C ALA A 261 -11.45 -27.12 18.38
N ALA A 262 -10.63 -27.04 17.32
CA ALA A 262 -11.10 -26.88 15.95
C ALA A 262 -11.91 -28.10 15.45
N ILE A 263 -11.45 -29.32 15.78
CA ILE A 263 -12.17 -30.55 15.42
C ILE A 263 -13.49 -30.66 16.20
N GLN A 264 -13.47 -30.31 17.48
CA GLN A 264 -14.68 -30.33 18.31
C GLN A 264 -15.75 -29.36 17.79
N SER A 265 -15.38 -28.19 17.32
CA SER A 265 -16.31 -27.20 16.74
C SER A 265 -17.00 -27.71 15.45
N THR A 266 -16.38 -28.65 14.74
CA THR A 266 -16.89 -29.20 13.48
C THR A 266 -17.46 -30.64 13.62
N HIS A 267 -17.49 -31.16 14.84
CA HIS A 267 -17.83 -32.60 15.11
C HIS A 267 -19.19 -33.02 14.58
N SER A 268 -20.21 -32.17 14.72
CA SER A 268 -21.57 -32.46 14.22
C SER A 268 -21.59 -32.68 12.69
N LEU A 269 -20.83 -31.86 11.96
CA LEU A 269 -20.72 -31.95 10.49
C LEU A 269 -19.95 -33.21 10.06
N ILE A 270 -18.93 -33.60 10.82
CA ILE A 270 -18.17 -34.83 10.60
C ILE A 270 -19.07 -36.04 10.70
N ILE A 271 -19.92 -36.15 11.77
CA ILE A 271 -20.85 -37.22 11.98
C ILE A 271 -21.92 -37.23 10.90
N GLN A 272 -22.52 -36.08 10.59
CA GLN A 272 -23.58 -35.99 9.57
C GLN A 272 -23.14 -36.52 8.20
N LYS A 273 -21.86 -36.31 7.88
CA LYS A 273 -21.27 -36.71 6.59
C LYS A 273 -20.55 -38.07 6.65
N ASP A 274 -20.55 -38.71 7.80
CA ASP A 274 -19.93 -40.04 8.04
C ASP A 274 -18.43 -40.05 7.67
N LEU A 275 -17.69 -38.98 8.06
CA LEU A 275 -16.28 -38.80 7.70
C LEU A 275 -15.36 -39.46 8.75
N GLN A 276 -14.27 -40.02 8.27
CA GLN A 276 -13.20 -40.54 9.11
C GLN A 276 -12.13 -39.45 9.34
N VAL A 277 -12.00 -38.98 10.58
CA VAL A 277 -10.98 -37.98 10.93
C VAL A 277 -9.86 -38.66 11.71
N GLY A 278 -8.65 -38.58 11.17
CA GLY A 278 -7.40 -38.99 11.83
C GLY A 278 -6.62 -37.77 12.34
N ILE A 279 -6.00 -37.93 13.50
CA ILE A 279 -5.13 -36.92 14.08
C ILE A 279 -3.76 -37.55 14.31
N SER A 280 -2.70 -36.93 13.81
CA SER A 280 -1.31 -37.37 13.98
C SER A 280 -0.45 -36.19 14.37
N LEU A 281 -0.21 -36.03 15.65
CA LEU A 281 0.62 -34.97 16.22
C LEU A 281 1.98 -35.53 16.57
N SER A 282 3.04 -34.76 16.40
CA SER A 282 4.36 -35.12 16.89
C SER A 282 4.39 -35.01 18.42
N ASP A 283 5.07 -35.95 19.09
CA ASP A 283 5.09 -36.05 20.56
C ASP A 283 5.83 -34.86 21.24
N ASP A 284 6.80 -34.26 20.55
CA ASP A 284 7.68 -33.21 21.09
C ASP A 284 7.42 -31.84 20.42
N LEU A 285 6.15 -31.44 20.30
CA LEU A 285 5.84 -30.10 19.78
C LEU A 285 6.14 -29.03 20.84
N PRO A 286 6.92 -28.00 20.50
CA PRO A 286 7.16 -26.89 21.40
C PRO A 286 5.88 -26.04 21.58
N ILE A 287 5.82 -25.33 22.70
CA ILE A 287 4.82 -24.29 22.92
C ILE A 287 5.08 -23.16 21.91
N VAL A 288 4.07 -22.71 21.22
CA VAL A 288 4.16 -21.57 20.32
C VAL A 288 3.58 -20.32 21.00
N PHE A 289 4.18 -19.15 20.76
CA PHE A 289 3.67 -17.89 21.28
C PHE A 289 2.86 -17.19 20.21
N SER A 290 1.53 -17.30 20.31
CA SER A 290 0.62 -16.90 19.24
C SER A 290 -0.76 -16.55 19.79
N ASP A 291 -1.72 -16.24 18.90
CA ASP A 291 -3.13 -16.04 19.24
C ASP A 291 -3.90 -17.34 19.05
N GLN A 292 -4.32 -17.95 20.16
CA GLN A 292 -5.02 -19.24 20.15
C GLN A 292 -6.32 -19.19 19.37
N ASP A 293 -7.16 -18.18 19.58
CA ASP A 293 -8.48 -18.07 18.96
C ASP A 293 -8.35 -17.92 17.43
N ARG A 294 -7.36 -17.12 17.00
CA ARG A 294 -7.08 -16.93 15.57
C ARG A 294 -6.53 -18.19 14.90
N LEU A 295 -5.65 -18.91 15.57
CA LEU A 295 -5.18 -20.20 15.05
C LEU A 295 -6.27 -21.26 15.02
N VAL A 296 -7.14 -21.34 16.03
CA VAL A 296 -8.34 -22.20 16.02
C VAL A 296 -9.22 -21.86 14.84
N HIS A 297 -9.43 -20.56 14.54
CA HIS A 297 -10.19 -20.14 13.37
C HIS A 297 -9.55 -20.63 12.06
N VAL A 298 -8.24 -20.55 11.89
CA VAL A 298 -7.53 -21.06 10.71
C VAL A 298 -7.74 -22.56 10.54
N VAL A 299 -7.52 -23.36 11.60
CA VAL A 299 -7.70 -24.80 11.54
C VAL A 299 -9.17 -25.18 11.29
N THR A 300 -10.11 -24.51 11.95
CA THR A 300 -11.55 -24.70 11.74
C THR A 300 -11.94 -24.45 10.29
N ASN A 301 -11.40 -23.40 9.68
CA ASN A 301 -11.63 -23.10 8.26
C ASN A 301 -11.11 -24.22 7.34
N PHE A 302 -9.89 -24.72 7.60
CA PHE A 302 -9.32 -25.83 6.82
C PHE A 302 -10.14 -27.11 6.97
N VAL A 303 -10.51 -27.48 8.21
CA VAL A 303 -11.33 -28.65 8.49
C VAL A 303 -12.71 -28.51 7.87
N SER A 304 -13.34 -27.35 7.96
CA SER A 304 -14.65 -27.07 7.35
C SER A 304 -14.59 -27.20 5.82
N ASN A 305 -13.52 -26.69 5.18
CA ASN A 305 -13.31 -26.87 3.75
C ASN A 305 -13.10 -28.37 3.39
N ALA A 306 -12.29 -29.09 4.15
CA ALA A 306 -12.09 -30.52 3.99
C ALA A 306 -13.43 -31.27 4.09
N ILE A 307 -14.24 -30.99 5.12
CA ILE A 307 -15.57 -31.58 5.27
C ILE A 307 -16.46 -31.29 4.06
N LYS A 308 -16.44 -30.07 3.58
CA LYS A 308 -17.26 -29.60 2.47
C LYS A 308 -16.95 -30.34 1.18
N PHE A 309 -15.70 -30.51 0.83
CA PHE A 309 -15.25 -31.04 -0.47
C PHE A 309 -14.97 -32.55 -0.46
N THR A 310 -14.96 -33.18 0.70
CA THR A 310 -14.81 -34.63 0.85
C THR A 310 -16.18 -35.33 0.66
N PRO A 311 -16.28 -36.38 -0.14
CA PRO A 311 -17.53 -37.14 -0.27
C PRO A 311 -17.88 -37.85 1.05
N ARG A 312 -19.16 -38.28 1.18
CA ARG A 312 -19.63 -39.04 2.35
C ARG A 312 -18.78 -40.30 2.53
N GLY A 313 -18.37 -40.61 3.75
CA GLY A 313 -17.52 -41.76 4.08
C GLY A 313 -16.04 -41.52 3.76
N GLY A 314 -15.65 -40.31 3.34
CA GLY A 314 -14.28 -39.98 3.03
C GLY A 314 -13.40 -39.78 4.26
N LYS A 315 -12.16 -39.35 4.03
CA LYS A 315 -11.12 -39.26 5.07
C LYS A 315 -10.54 -37.84 5.13
N ILE A 316 -10.35 -37.38 6.36
CA ILE A 316 -9.64 -36.13 6.67
C ILE A 316 -8.50 -36.48 7.64
N GLN A 317 -7.30 -35.96 7.41
CA GLN A 317 -6.15 -36.17 8.25
C GLN A 317 -5.59 -34.83 8.69
N VAL A 318 -5.51 -34.61 10.01
CA VAL A 318 -4.83 -33.42 10.59
C VAL A 318 -3.48 -33.87 11.13
N ARG A 319 -2.43 -33.14 10.77
CA ARG A 319 -1.08 -33.42 11.21
C ARG A 319 -0.42 -32.15 11.73
N SER A 320 0.51 -32.34 12.68
CA SER A 320 1.44 -31.30 13.08
C SER A 320 2.84 -31.86 13.26
N ARG A 321 3.83 -31.07 12.87
CA ARG A 321 5.25 -31.42 13.01
C ARG A 321 6.11 -30.20 13.22
N LEU A 322 7.26 -30.35 13.84
CA LEU A 322 8.31 -29.34 13.81
C LEU A 322 8.99 -29.37 12.44
N THR A 323 9.21 -28.21 11.81
CA THR A 323 9.94 -28.16 10.54
C THR A 323 11.41 -28.52 10.78
N PRO A 324 12.00 -29.40 9.93
CA PRO A 324 13.35 -29.93 10.19
C PRO A 324 14.47 -28.90 10.01
N ASP A 325 14.24 -27.83 9.29
CA ASP A 325 15.21 -26.73 9.10
C ASP A 325 14.57 -25.39 9.45
N PRO A 326 15.11 -24.66 10.45
CA PRO A 326 14.81 -23.25 10.55
C PRO A 326 15.29 -22.58 9.26
N ASP A 327 14.47 -21.66 8.73
CA ASP A 327 14.89 -20.78 7.64
C ASP A 327 16.30 -20.24 7.93
N PRO A 328 17.28 -20.45 7.02
CA PRO A 328 18.67 -20.05 7.25
C PRO A 328 18.83 -18.56 7.58
N ASP A 329 17.86 -17.73 7.12
CA ASP A 329 17.88 -16.27 7.32
C ASP A 329 17.26 -15.85 8.65
N THR A 330 16.35 -16.65 9.24
CA THR A 330 15.64 -16.28 10.48
C THR A 330 16.03 -17.10 11.70
N ALA A 331 16.61 -18.28 11.52
CA ALA A 331 16.98 -19.24 12.59
C ALA A 331 15.81 -19.58 13.56
N VAL A 332 14.56 -19.32 13.18
CA VAL A 332 13.38 -19.57 14.01
C VAL A 332 12.78 -20.93 13.63
N ALA A 333 12.67 -21.82 14.61
CA ALA A 333 11.96 -23.08 14.41
C ALA A 333 10.46 -22.81 14.18
N MET A 334 9.85 -23.55 13.26
CA MET A 334 8.43 -23.41 12.91
C MET A 334 7.67 -24.70 13.23
N VAL A 335 6.45 -24.58 13.72
CA VAL A 335 5.51 -25.69 13.77
C VAL A 335 4.63 -25.65 12.54
N GLU A 336 4.64 -26.69 11.74
CA GLU A 336 3.78 -26.88 10.58
C GLU A 336 2.51 -27.65 11.01
N VAL A 337 1.36 -27.14 10.61
CA VAL A 337 0.07 -27.80 10.75
C VAL A 337 -0.52 -28.03 9.35
N SER A 338 -1.02 -29.24 9.11
CA SER A 338 -1.64 -29.58 7.83
C SER A 338 -2.98 -30.29 8.01
N VAL A 339 -3.92 -29.97 7.11
CA VAL A 339 -5.22 -30.66 7.00
C VAL A 339 -5.32 -31.22 5.59
N SER A 340 -5.36 -32.54 5.49
CA SER A 340 -5.46 -33.28 4.22
C SER A 340 -6.82 -33.92 4.09
N ASP A 341 -7.41 -33.88 2.91
CA ASP A 341 -8.64 -34.54 2.53
C ASP A 341 -8.45 -35.43 1.30
N ASN A 342 -9.33 -36.41 1.10
CA ASN A 342 -9.40 -37.22 -0.11
C ASN A 342 -10.59 -36.83 -1.00
N GLY A 343 -10.88 -35.55 -1.06
CA GLY A 343 -11.98 -34.97 -1.82
C GLY A 343 -11.70 -34.79 -3.31
N VAL A 344 -12.41 -33.84 -3.92
CA VAL A 344 -12.35 -33.60 -5.37
C VAL A 344 -11.02 -32.99 -5.87
N GLY A 345 -10.21 -32.42 -4.98
CA GLY A 345 -8.99 -31.73 -5.35
C GLY A 345 -9.23 -30.40 -6.05
N ILE A 346 -8.13 -29.72 -6.44
CA ILE A 346 -8.10 -28.39 -7.03
C ILE A 346 -7.30 -28.44 -8.33
N GLU A 347 -7.80 -27.82 -9.39
CA GLU A 347 -7.11 -27.69 -10.66
C GLU A 347 -5.83 -26.83 -10.49
N GLY A 348 -4.72 -27.26 -11.11
CA GLY A 348 -3.42 -26.58 -10.99
C GLY A 348 -3.45 -25.10 -11.36
N SER A 349 -4.31 -24.70 -12.31
CA SER A 349 -4.53 -23.31 -12.73
C SER A 349 -5.21 -22.43 -11.66
N GLU A 350 -5.83 -23.06 -10.65
CA GLU A 350 -6.56 -22.38 -9.58
C GLU A 350 -5.81 -22.37 -8.25
N ILE A 351 -4.81 -23.23 -8.06
CA ILE A 351 -4.03 -23.32 -6.81
C ILE A 351 -3.50 -21.95 -6.36
N GLY A 352 -2.94 -21.16 -7.28
CA GLY A 352 -2.41 -19.82 -6.96
C GLY A 352 -3.47 -18.78 -6.60
N LYS A 353 -4.76 -19.10 -6.76
CA LYS A 353 -5.88 -18.17 -6.57
C LYS A 353 -6.75 -18.50 -5.36
N VAL A 354 -6.63 -19.68 -4.75
CA VAL A 354 -7.54 -20.12 -3.68
C VAL A 354 -7.49 -19.25 -2.42
N PHE A 355 -6.39 -18.54 -2.21
CA PHE A 355 -6.22 -17.57 -1.11
C PHE A 355 -6.66 -16.15 -1.48
N ASN A 356 -7.07 -15.90 -2.72
CA ASN A 356 -7.61 -14.60 -3.12
C ASN A 356 -9.04 -14.42 -2.60
N ARG A 357 -9.42 -13.16 -2.41
CA ARG A 357 -10.76 -12.79 -1.92
C ARG A 357 -11.83 -13.24 -2.88
N PHE A 358 -12.95 -13.81 -2.36
CA PHE A 358 -14.11 -14.25 -3.12
C PHE A 358 -13.82 -15.28 -4.22
N GLN A 359 -12.64 -15.87 -4.24
CA GLN A 359 -12.31 -16.94 -5.16
C GLN A 359 -12.90 -18.26 -4.65
N GLN A 360 -13.54 -18.97 -5.56
CA GLN A 360 -14.08 -20.30 -5.32
C GLN A 360 -13.57 -21.19 -6.44
N ALA A 361 -12.88 -22.28 -6.07
CA ALA A 361 -12.45 -23.28 -7.05
C ALA A 361 -13.64 -24.15 -7.49
N GLY A 362 -13.80 -24.38 -8.80
CA GLY A 362 -14.79 -25.25 -9.37
C GLY A 362 -15.72 -24.60 -10.39
N ASP A 363 -16.21 -25.42 -11.32
CA ASP A 363 -17.07 -25.01 -12.44
C ASP A 363 -18.45 -24.54 -11.94
N THR A 364 -18.83 -23.33 -12.30
CA THR A 364 -20.05 -22.64 -11.89
C THR A 364 -21.35 -23.28 -12.41
N LEU A 365 -21.27 -24.37 -13.18
CA LEU A 365 -22.40 -24.97 -13.89
C LEU A 365 -23.06 -26.18 -13.19
N SER A 366 -22.44 -26.80 -12.19
CA SER A 366 -22.98 -27.99 -11.52
C SER A 366 -23.06 -27.84 -10.00
N GLY A 367 -23.89 -26.90 -9.52
CA GLY A 367 -24.16 -26.72 -8.10
C GLY A 367 -23.15 -25.74 -7.45
N ARG A 368 -23.63 -24.54 -7.12
CA ARG A 368 -22.84 -23.46 -6.47
C ARG A 368 -22.10 -24.04 -5.26
N PRO A 369 -20.77 -23.93 -5.21
CA PRO A 369 -20.02 -24.22 -3.98
C PRO A 369 -20.53 -23.30 -2.87
N GLN A 370 -20.96 -23.86 -1.75
CA GLN A 370 -21.42 -23.09 -0.59
C GLN A 370 -20.22 -22.50 0.13
N GLY A 371 -20.05 -21.18 0.11
CA GLY A 371 -18.99 -20.51 0.87
C GLY A 371 -18.89 -19.04 0.48
N SER A 372 -18.31 -18.21 1.35
CA SER A 372 -18.06 -16.78 1.08
C SER A 372 -16.86 -16.54 0.16
N GLY A 373 -15.94 -17.51 0.06
CA GLY A 373 -14.63 -17.32 -0.57
C GLY A 373 -13.71 -16.36 0.20
N LEU A 374 -14.04 -16.06 1.46
CA LEU A 374 -13.27 -15.16 2.33
C LEU A 374 -12.42 -15.93 3.35
N GLY A 375 -12.86 -17.10 3.79
CA GLY A 375 -12.21 -17.83 4.89
C GLY A 375 -10.73 -18.13 4.63
N LEU A 376 -10.36 -18.66 3.44
CA LEU A 376 -8.94 -18.92 3.12
C LEU A 376 -8.12 -17.65 3.04
N HIS A 377 -8.67 -16.55 2.54
CA HIS A 377 -8.01 -15.26 2.53
C HIS A 377 -7.77 -14.74 3.95
N ILE A 378 -8.78 -14.80 4.83
CA ILE A 378 -8.66 -14.43 6.24
C ILE A 378 -7.60 -15.31 6.93
N SER A 379 -7.62 -16.62 6.67
CA SER A 379 -6.61 -17.54 7.19
C SER A 379 -5.19 -17.13 6.78
N LYS A 380 -5.01 -16.71 5.52
CA LYS A 380 -3.72 -16.23 5.02
C LYS A 380 -3.26 -14.98 5.76
N GLU A 381 -4.11 -13.98 5.85
CA GLU A 381 -3.79 -12.73 6.53
C GLU A 381 -3.45 -12.95 8.03
N ILE A 382 -4.18 -13.87 8.71
CA ILE A 382 -3.90 -14.23 10.10
C ILE A 382 -2.52 -14.88 10.22
N VAL A 383 -2.24 -15.89 9.41
CA VAL A 383 -0.97 -16.65 9.47
C VAL A 383 0.22 -15.76 9.14
N GLU A 384 0.14 -14.95 8.08
CA GLU A 384 1.20 -14.03 7.70
C GLU A 384 1.44 -12.95 8.78
N HIS A 385 0.37 -12.46 9.41
CA HIS A 385 0.51 -11.50 10.52
C HIS A 385 1.20 -12.12 11.76
N LEU A 386 0.95 -13.39 12.00
CA LEU A 386 1.60 -14.15 13.08
C LEU A 386 3.02 -14.62 12.73
N GLY A 387 3.53 -14.25 11.54
CA GLY A 387 4.89 -14.55 11.09
C GLY A 387 5.08 -15.96 10.52
N GLY A 388 3.99 -16.60 10.10
CA GLY A 388 3.99 -17.90 9.43
C GLY A 388 3.76 -17.80 7.93
N GLU A 389 3.74 -18.96 7.28
CA GLU A 389 3.42 -19.14 5.87
C GLU A 389 2.21 -20.07 5.70
N ILE A 390 1.47 -19.89 4.60
CA ILE A 390 0.29 -20.71 4.26
C ILE A 390 0.36 -21.11 2.79
N TRP A 391 0.07 -22.40 2.50
CA TRP A 391 0.03 -22.91 1.13
C TRP A 391 -0.91 -24.11 1.00
N VAL A 392 -1.08 -24.61 -0.23
CA VAL A 392 -1.88 -25.78 -0.54
C VAL A 392 -1.17 -26.64 -1.57
N GLU A 393 -1.29 -27.95 -1.39
CA GLU A 393 -0.91 -28.97 -2.35
C GLU A 393 -2.17 -29.77 -2.72
N SER A 394 -2.45 -29.91 -4.01
CA SER A 394 -3.66 -30.57 -4.47
C SER A 394 -3.53 -31.13 -5.87
N GLU A 395 -4.18 -32.27 -6.10
CA GLU A 395 -4.34 -32.87 -7.41
C GLU A 395 -5.82 -33.19 -7.67
N PRO A 396 -6.36 -32.88 -8.85
CA PRO A 396 -7.74 -33.21 -9.18
C PRO A 396 -8.07 -34.69 -8.97
N GLY A 397 -9.11 -34.96 -8.20
CA GLY A 397 -9.59 -36.33 -7.88
C GLY A 397 -8.77 -37.04 -6.79
N GLN A 398 -7.71 -36.46 -6.25
CA GLN A 398 -6.91 -37.05 -5.19
C GLN A 398 -7.08 -36.35 -3.83
N GLY A 399 -7.72 -35.19 -3.82
CA GLY A 399 -7.91 -34.38 -2.64
C GLY A 399 -6.94 -33.22 -2.51
N SER A 400 -6.97 -32.54 -1.38
CA SER A 400 -6.15 -31.36 -1.09
C SER A 400 -5.51 -31.48 0.27
N THR A 401 -4.34 -30.83 0.42
CA THR A 401 -3.70 -30.66 1.72
C THR A 401 -3.36 -29.17 1.89
N PHE A 402 -3.99 -28.56 2.88
CA PHE A 402 -3.71 -27.18 3.27
C PHE A 402 -2.71 -27.18 4.42
N PHE A 403 -1.73 -26.28 4.32
CA PHE A 403 -0.65 -26.16 5.27
C PHE A 403 -0.56 -24.74 5.81
N PHE A 404 -0.15 -24.61 7.05
CA PHE A 404 0.38 -23.37 7.58
C PHE A 404 1.48 -23.62 8.58
N THR A 405 2.34 -22.59 8.79
CA THR A 405 3.38 -22.60 9.80
C THR A 405 3.13 -21.53 10.85
N VAL A 406 3.64 -21.80 12.07
CA VAL A 406 3.65 -20.84 13.18
C VAL A 406 5.04 -20.82 13.79
N PRO A 407 5.66 -19.65 14.05
CA PRO A 407 6.97 -19.59 14.69
C PRO A 407 6.90 -20.11 16.14
N VAL A 408 7.87 -20.93 16.50
CA VAL A 408 8.12 -21.29 17.90
C VAL A 408 8.64 -20.06 18.60
N GLY A 409 7.99 -19.65 19.67
CA GLY A 409 8.10 -18.40 20.40
C GLY A 409 9.42 -17.65 20.25
N ARG A 410 9.32 -16.36 20.00
CA ARG A 410 10.46 -15.49 20.18
C ARG A 410 10.80 -15.44 21.66
N ASP A 411 11.97 -15.91 22.03
CA ASP A 411 12.66 -15.38 23.21
C ASP A 411 12.68 -13.85 23.04
N SER A 412 11.89 -13.17 23.85
CA SER A 412 11.97 -11.73 24.01
C SER A 412 13.31 -11.45 24.69
N GLY A 413 14.36 -11.28 23.86
CA GLY A 413 15.61 -10.69 24.28
C GLY A 413 15.48 -9.18 24.52
#